data_820418b29c65a2936e47911a0431699b
#
_entry.id   820418b29c65a2936e47911a0431699b
#
_cell.length_a   1.000
_cell.length_b   1.000
_cell.length_c   1.000
_cell.angle_alpha   90.00
_cell.angle_beta   90.00
_cell.angle_gamma   90.00
#
_symmetry.space_group_name_H-M   'P 1'
#
loop_
_entity.id
_entity.type
_entity.pdbx_description
1 polymer ?
#
loop_
_entity_poly.entity_id
_entity_poly.type
_entity_poly.pdbx_seq_one_letter_code
_entity_poly.pdbx_strand_id
1 'polypeptide(L)'
;MTDRKKLPIGIDIFEKLDRSEFYYIDKTGMIEELLQNRSEVNLFTRPRRFGKSLNMSMLKTFFEIGSNPALFDGLKISENKEICTKYMGQFPVISISLKSVEGLSFQAACGALKTVIGTEALRFSFLEESSALSDADKKLYRQPVSYTHLRAHETELH
;
A
#
# COMPACT_ATOMS: atom_id res chain seq x y z
N MET A 1 -9.31 -11.93 -35.11
CA MET A 1 -10.02 -10.91 -34.29
C MET A 1 -8.97 -10.27 -33.40
N THR A 2 -8.65 -9.01 -33.59
CA THR A 2 -7.73 -8.28 -32.72
C THR A 2 -8.41 -8.09 -31.35
N ASP A 3 -7.97 -8.86 -30.39
CA ASP A 3 -8.47 -8.78 -29.01
C ASP A 3 -8.05 -7.42 -28.43
N ARG A 4 -8.99 -6.46 -28.45
CA ARG A 4 -8.73 -5.12 -27.91
C ARG A 4 -8.76 -5.19 -26.40
N LYS A 5 -7.62 -4.96 -25.75
CA LYS A 5 -7.53 -4.87 -24.30
C LYS A 5 -8.54 -3.86 -23.74
N LYS A 6 -9.15 -4.20 -22.62
CA LYS A 6 -10.12 -3.35 -21.91
C LYS A 6 -9.40 -2.22 -21.14
N LEU A 7 -10.08 -1.13 -20.89
CA LEU A 7 -9.58 -0.10 -19.98
C LEU A 7 -9.78 -0.56 -18.53
N PRO A 8 -8.79 -0.42 -17.63
CA PRO A 8 -8.88 -0.85 -16.24
C PRO A 8 -9.70 0.15 -15.39
N ILE A 9 -10.98 0.29 -15.70
CA ILE A 9 -11.88 1.24 -15.01
C ILE A 9 -12.16 0.71 -13.61
N GLY A 10 -11.86 1.53 -12.58
CA GLY A 10 -12.09 1.18 -11.18
C GLY A 10 -11.03 0.28 -10.55
N ILE A 11 -9.99 -0.14 -11.29
CA ILE A 11 -8.88 -0.90 -10.75
C ILE A 11 -7.85 0.07 -10.17
N ASP A 12 -7.68 0.06 -8.86
CA ASP A 12 -6.73 0.90 -8.11
C ASP A 12 -5.68 0.07 -7.33
N ILE A 13 -5.76 -1.25 -7.43
CA ILE A 13 -4.83 -2.22 -6.84
C ILE A 13 -4.01 -2.85 -7.96
N PHE A 14 -2.68 -2.69 -7.89
CA PHE A 14 -1.76 -3.15 -8.95
C PHE A 14 -1.78 -4.67 -9.13
N GLU A 15 -1.88 -5.43 -8.06
CA GLU A 15 -1.94 -6.89 -8.08
C GLU A 15 -3.18 -7.45 -8.80
N LYS A 16 -4.27 -6.66 -8.84
CA LYS A 16 -5.52 -7.03 -9.53
C LYS A 16 -5.51 -6.67 -11.01
N LEU A 17 -4.47 -6.00 -11.48
CA LEU A 17 -4.35 -5.57 -12.85
C LEU A 17 -3.83 -6.72 -13.72
N ASP A 18 -4.72 -7.47 -14.35
CA ASP A 18 -4.33 -8.45 -15.38
C ASP A 18 -3.95 -7.73 -16.67
N ARG A 19 -2.66 -7.68 -16.95
CA ARG A 19 -2.10 -7.02 -18.14
C ARG A 19 -2.35 -7.77 -19.43
N SER A 20 -2.82 -9.00 -19.38
CA SER A 20 -3.28 -9.74 -20.56
C SER A 20 -4.63 -9.21 -21.04
N GLU A 21 -5.53 -8.86 -20.14
CA GLU A 21 -6.88 -8.38 -20.46
C GLU A 21 -6.96 -6.85 -20.51
N PHE A 22 -6.20 -6.14 -19.65
CA PHE A 22 -6.30 -4.69 -19.51
C PHE A 22 -5.15 -3.93 -20.16
N TYR A 23 -5.47 -2.77 -20.69
CA TYR A 23 -4.49 -1.82 -21.20
C TYR A 23 -3.81 -1.10 -20.02
N TYR A 24 -2.53 -1.34 -19.84
CA TYR A 24 -1.73 -0.70 -18.80
C TYR A 24 -0.67 0.22 -19.41
N ILE A 25 -0.62 1.45 -18.94
CA ILE A 25 0.47 2.39 -19.26
C ILE A 25 1.54 2.19 -18.20
N ASP A 26 2.67 1.66 -18.59
CA ASP A 26 3.78 1.39 -17.69
C ASP A 26 4.35 2.69 -17.11
N LYS A 27 4.29 2.80 -15.79
CA LYS A 27 4.84 3.91 -15.02
C LYS A 27 5.89 3.44 -14.01
N THR A 28 6.39 2.22 -14.15
CA THR A 28 7.37 1.67 -13.22
C THR A 28 8.72 2.39 -13.24
N GLY A 29 9.02 3.17 -14.29
CA GLY A 29 10.15 4.10 -14.28
C GLY A 29 10.15 5.10 -13.12
N MET A 30 8.98 5.40 -12.54
CA MET A 30 8.85 6.24 -11.35
C MET A 30 9.61 5.64 -10.15
N ILE A 31 9.78 4.33 -10.08
CA ILE A 31 10.54 3.65 -9.00
C ILE A 31 12.02 4.06 -9.09
N GLU A 32 12.57 4.07 -10.30
CA GLU A 32 13.97 4.48 -10.52
C GLU A 32 14.18 5.95 -10.14
N GLU A 33 13.27 6.82 -10.56
CA GLU A 33 13.32 8.25 -10.24
C GLU A 33 13.27 8.49 -8.73
N LEU A 34 12.40 7.78 -8.01
CA LEU A 34 12.31 7.85 -6.54
C LEU A 34 13.62 7.45 -5.86
N LEU A 35 14.21 6.34 -6.30
CA LEU A 35 15.45 5.81 -5.73
C LEU A 35 16.66 6.69 -6.06
N GLN A 36 16.67 7.33 -7.23
CA GLN A 36 17.72 8.27 -7.63
C GLN A 36 17.65 9.59 -6.84
N ASN A 37 16.44 10.12 -6.67
CA ASN A 37 16.22 11.38 -5.98
C ASN A 37 16.52 11.30 -4.47
N ARG A 38 16.39 10.13 -3.85
CA ARG A 38 16.65 9.87 -2.43
C ARG A 38 16.02 10.91 -1.49
N SER A 39 14.87 11.45 -1.87
CA SER A 39 14.15 12.42 -1.05
C SER A 39 13.46 11.71 0.12
N GLU A 40 13.54 12.28 1.32
CA GLU A 40 12.84 11.75 2.49
C GLU A 40 11.32 11.82 2.31
N VAL A 41 10.82 12.83 1.60
CA VAL A 41 9.40 13.02 1.32
C VAL A 41 9.20 13.30 -0.17
N ASN A 42 8.27 12.56 -0.77
CA ASN A 42 7.86 12.75 -2.16
C ASN A 42 6.36 13.01 -2.24
N LEU A 43 5.96 14.11 -2.88
CA LEU A 43 4.57 14.48 -3.07
C LEU A 43 4.15 14.31 -4.53
N PHE A 44 3.18 13.43 -4.78
CA PHE A 44 2.60 13.20 -6.10
C PHE A 44 1.24 13.87 -6.24
N THR A 45 1.22 15.02 -6.90
CA THR A 45 -0.03 15.73 -7.23
C THR A 45 -0.42 15.47 -8.68
N ARG A 46 -1.62 14.96 -8.90
CA ARG A 46 -2.20 14.73 -10.22
C ARG A 46 -3.72 14.91 -10.14
N PRO A 47 -4.39 15.31 -11.21
CA PRO A 47 -5.86 15.35 -11.25
C PRO A 47 -6.50 14.00 -10.93
N ARG A 48 -7.81 14.00 -10.71
CA ARG A 48 -8.57 12.75 -10.52
C ARG A 48 -8.44 11.87 -11.79
N ARG A 49 -8.47 10.55 -11.61
CA ARG A 49 -8.39 9.53 -12.69
C ARG A 49 -7.04 9.43 -13.42
N PHE A 50 -5.98 10.05 -12.92
CA PHE A 50 -4.61 9.92 -13.44
C PHE A 50 -3.81 8.79 -12.78
N GLY A 51 -4.47 7.80 -12.22
CA GLY A 51 -3.84 6.57 -11.71
C GLY A 51 -3.04 6.73 -10.42
N LYS A 52 -3.28 7.79 -9.59
CA LYS A 52 -2.54 7.99 -8.33
C LYS A 52 -2.59 6.76 -7.42
N SER A 53 -3.80 6.24 -7.14
CA SER A 53 -3.97 5.07 -6.27
C SER A 53 -3.30 3.83 -6.84
N LEU A 54 -3.40 3.61 -8.14
CA LEU A 54 -2.75 2.49 -8.83
C LEU A 54 -1.22 2.60 -8.74
N ASN A 55 -0.65 3.80 -8.94
CA ASN A 55 0.78 4.02 -8.82
C ASN A 55 1.27 3.83 -7.37
N MET A 56 0.51 4.29 -6.36
CA MET A 56 0.82 4.04 -4.95
C MET A 56 0.76 2.56 -4.61
N SER A 57 -0.24 1.84 -5.14
CA SER A 57 -0.33 0.38 -5.01
C SER A 57 0.84 -0.33 -5.70
N MET A 58 1.25 0.12 -6.88
CA MET A 58 2.43 -0.39 -7.59
C MET A 58 3.71 -0.21 -6.76
N LEU A 59 3.94 0.98 -6.19
CA LEU A 59 5.08 1.23 -5.31
C LEU A 59 5.06 0.31 -4.08
N LYS A 60 3.90 0.20 -3.41
CA LYS A 60 3.72 -0.73 -2.31
C LYS A 60 4.12 -2.15 -2.73
N THR A 61 3.51 -2.67 -3.79
CA THR A 61 3.77 -4.03 -4.29
C THR A 61 5.24 -4.23 -4.67
N PHE A 62 5.92 -3.20 -5.20
CA PHE A 62 7.34 -3.33 -5.56
C PHE A 62 8.23 -3.51 -4.32
N PHE A 63 8.03 -2.70 -3.29
CA PHE A 63 8.93 -2.71 -2.12
C PHE A 63 8.57 -3.74 -1.06
N GLU A 64 7.30 -4.15 -0.97
CA GLU A 64 6.76 -4.93 0.14
C GLU A 64 7.28 -6.36 0.17
N ILE A 65 7.75 -6.80 1.35
CA ILE A 65 8.18 -8.18 1.62
C ILE A 65 7.02 -9.15 1.33
N GLY A 66 7.32 -10.22 0.59
CA GLY A 66 6.34 -11.24 0.23
C GLY A 66 5.50 -10.92 -1.01
N SER A 67 5.71 -9.78 -1.65
CA SER A 67 5.08 -9.47 -2.93
C SER A 67 5.59 -10.38 -4.03
N ASN A 68 4.73 -10.66 -5.02
CA ASN A 68 5.07 -11.50 -6.17
C ASN A 68 5.89 -10.72 -7.21
N PRO A 69 7.19 -11.01 -7.40
CA PRO A 69 8.04 -10.32 -8.37
C PRO A 69 7.56 -10.45 -9.83
N ALA A 70 6.88 -11.54 -10.16
CA ALA A 70 6.36 -11.79 -11.53
C ALA A 70 5.36 -10.73 -12.00
N LEU A 71 4.76 -9.97 -11.07
CA LEU A 71 3.89 -8.83 -11.41
C LEU A 71 4.63 -7.72 -12.17
N PHE A 72 5.94 -7.69 -12.10
CA PHE A 72 6.79 -6.69 -12.78
C PHE A 72 7.45 -7.20 -14.05
N ASP A 73 7.26 -8.49 -14.42
CA ASP A 73 7.84 -9.06 -15.61
C ASP A 73 7.38 -8.32 -16.88
N GLY A 74 8.34 -7.98 -17.74
CA GLY A 74 8.09 -7.25 -18.98
C GLY A 74 7.73 -5.76 -18.79
N LEU A 75 7.82 -5.23 -17.57
CA LEU A 75 7.74 -3.79 -17.30
C LEU A 75 9.13 -3.16 -17.29
N LYS A 76 9.23 -1.85 -17.51
CA LYS A 76 10.48 -1.10 -17.62
C LYS A 76 11.40 -1.34 -16.42
N ILE A 77 10.87 -1.37 -15.21
CA ILE A 77 11.67 -1.60 -14.00
C ILE A 77 12.37 -2.96 -13.99
N SER A 78 11.79 -3.99 -14.63
CA SER A 78 12.37 -5.33 -14.70
C SER A 78 13.65 -5.40 -15.53
N GLU A 79 13.92 -4.39 -16.35
CA GLU A 79 15.17 -4.25 -17.10
C GLU A 79 16.34 -3.88 -16.18
N ASN A 80 16.06 -3.16 -15.09
CA ASN A 80 17.06 -2.75 -14.11
C ASN A 80 17.24 -3.82 -13.02
N LYS A 81 18.05 -4.81 -13.31
CA LYS A 81 18.30 -5.96 -12.41
C LYS A 81 18.92 -5.56 -11.07
N GLU A 82 19.75 -4.53 -11.05
CA GLU A 82 20.38 -4.04 -9.81
C GLU A 82 19.31 -3.49 -8.85
N ILE A 83 18.41 -2.64 -9.32
CA ILE A 83 17.33 -2.08 -8.51
C ILE A 83 16.38 -3.21 -8.05
N CYS A 84 16.01 -4.13 -8.94
CA CYS A 84 15.14 -5.25 -8.58
C CYS A 84 15.77 -6.12 -7.48
N THR A 85 17.03 -6.50 -7.63
CA THR A 85 17.71 -7.34 -6.64
C THR A 85 17.84 -6.66 -5.28
N LYS A 86 18.08 -5.35 -5.27
CA LYS A 86 18.37 -4.60 -4.05
C LYS A 86 17.12 -4.16 -3.29
N TYR A 87 16.02 -3.87 -4.00
CA TYR A 87 14.88 -3.17 -3.41
C TYR A 87 13.55 -3.91 -3.54
N MET A 88 13.37 -4.77 -4.56
CA MET A 88 12.10 -5.46 -4.76
C MET A 88 11.83 -6.47 -3.66
N GLY A 89 10.68 -6.32 -2.98
CA GLY A 89 10.26 -7.24 -1.93
C GLY A 89 11.13 -7.23 -0.66
N GLN A 90 11.87 -6.15 -0.38
CA GLN A 90 12.84 -6.09 0.70
C GLN A 90 12.39 -5.30 1.92
N PHE A 91 11.26 -4.60 1.87
CA PHE A 91 10.89 -3.66 2.92
C PHE A 91 9.51 -3.96 3.52
N PRO A 92 9.33 -3.76 4.83
CA PRO A 92 8.01 -3.64 5.41
C PRO A 92 7.40 -2.29 4.97
N VAL A 93 6.32 -2.32 4.18
CA VAL A 93 5.69 -1.11 3.63
C VAL A 93 4.43 -0.77 4.39
N ILE A 94 4.37 0.40 5.02
CA ILE A 94 3.16 0.95 5.62
C ILE A 94 2.39 1.72 4.55
N SER A 95 1.16 1.29 4.27
CA SER A 95 0.30 1.89 3.23
C SER A 95 -1.05 2.32 3.80
N ILE A 96 -1.25 3.62 3.96
CA ILE A 96 -2.46 4.18 4.56
C ILE A 96 -3.27 4.90 3.49
N SER A 97 -4.56 4.53 3.35
CA SER A 97 -5.53 5.24 2.53
C SER A 97 -6.49 6.03 3.41
N LEU A 98 -6.58 7.33 3.16
CA LEU A 98 -7.53 8.19 3.89
C LEU A 98 -8.91 8.29 3.20
N LYS A 99 -9.18 7.48 2.17
CA LYS A 99 -10.45 7.52 1.42
C LYS A 99 -11.69 7.26 2.28
N SER A 100 -11.56 6.47 3.33
CA SER A 100 -12.64 6.11 4.27
C SER A 100 -12.60 6.91 5.57
N VAL A 101 -11.67 7.85 5.70
CA VAL A 101 -11.52 8.68 6.90
C VAL A 101 -12.45 9.88 6.75
N GLU A 102 -13.74 9.67 7.04
CA GLU A 102 -14.77 10.68 7.03
C GLU A 102 -15.72 10.49 8.22
N GLY A 103 -16.47 11.50 8.58
CA GLY A 103 -17.45 11.42 9.67
C GLY A 103 -18.20 12.73 9.84
N LEU A 104 -19.42 12.65 10.39
CA LEU A 104 -20.27 13.80 10.67
C LEU A 104 -19.74 14.67 11.83
N SER A 105 -18.77 14.18 12.58
CA SER A 105 -18.09 14.89 13.66
C SER A 105 -16.59 14.64 13.63
N PHE A 106 -15.82 15.53 14.28
CA PHE A 106 -14.39 15.34 14.47
C PHE A 106 -14.06 14.02 15.18
N GLN A 107 -14.84 13.66 16.18
CA GLN A 107 -14.65 12.39 16.91
C GLN A 107 -14.86 11.17 16.01
N ALA A 108 -15.89 11.20 15.15
CA ALA A 108 -16.15 10.13 14.18
C ALA A 108 -14.98 9.99 13.17
N ALA A 109 -14.49 11.11 12.63
CA ALA A 109 -13.34 11.12 11.73
C ALA A 109 -12.06 10.60 12.41
N CYS A 110 -11.80 11.01 13.65
CA CYS A 110 -10.69 10.48 14.45
C CYS A 110 -10.82 8.98 14.70
N GLY A 111 -12.05 8.50 14.96
CA GLY A 111 -12.33 7.07 15.11
C GLY A 111 -12.02 6.29 13.83
N ALA A 112 -12.46 6.79 12.67
CA ALA A 112 -12.16 6.19 11.38
C ALA A 112 -10.65 6.15 11.10
N LEU A 113 -9.92 7.22 11.41
CA LEU A 113 -8.45 7.27 11.27
C LEU A 113 -7.76 6.23 12.15
N LYS A 114 -8.15 6.13 13.42
CA LYS A 114 -7.61 5.12 14.34
C LYS A 114 -7.85 3.69 13.81
N THR A 115 -9.03 3.43 13.25
CA THR A 115 -9.35 2.14 12.64
C THR A 115 -8.41 1.82 11.46
N VAL A 116 -8.18 2.78 10.57
CA VAL A 116 -7.27 2.62 9.43
C VAL A 116 -5.86 2.31 9.90
N ILE A 117 -5.35 3.07 10.88
CA ILE A 117 -4.00 2.87 11.44
C ILE A 117 -3.92 1.50 12.15
N GLY A 118 -4.91 1.15 12.95
CA GLY A 118 -4.94 -0.14 13.66
C GLY A 118 -4.99 -1.33 12.72
N THR A 119 -5.78 -1.25 11.64
CA THR A 119 -5.84 -2.30 10.60
C THR A 119 -4.48 -2.47 9.91
N GLU A 120 -3.80 -1.38 9.60
CA GLU A 120 -2.46 -1.45 9.01
C GLU A 120 -1.43 -2.00 10.02
N ALA A 121 -1.52 -1.60 11.30
CA ALA A 121 -0.65 -2.11 12.34
C ALA A 121 -0.78 -3.63 12.52
N LEU A 122 -1.99 -4.20 12.40
CA LEU A 122 -2.19 -5.67 12.49
C LEU A 122 -1.36 -6.46 11.48
N ARG A 123 -1.04 -5.89 10.32
CA ARG A 123 -0.17 -6.53 9.32
C ARG A 123 1.27 -6.73 9.82
N PHE A 124 1.66 -5.98 10.84
CA PHE A 124 2.98 -6.00 11.46
C PHE A 124 2.96 -6.64 12.86
N SER A 125 1.98 -7.51 13.14
CA SER A 125 1.81 -8.16 14.46
C SER A 125 3.07 -8.92 14.93
N PHE A 126 3.91 -9.38 14.03
CA PHE A 126 5.21 -9.99 14.35
C PHE A 126 6.14 -9.07 15.17
N LEU A 127 5.91 -7.76 15.15
CA LEU A 127 6.66 -6.80 15.96
C LEU A 127 6.43 -7.01 17.47
N GLU A 128 5.30 -7.55 17.87
CA GLU A 128 5.03 -7.84 19.29
C GLU A 128 5.99 -8.90 19.86
N GLU A 129 6.45 -9.82 19.03
CA GLU A 129 7.39 -10.87 19.40
C GLU A 129 8.86 -10.46 19.21
N SER A 130 9.09 -9.29 18.60
CA SER A 130 10.44 -8.82 18.31
C SER A 130 11.22 -8.50 19.59
N SER A 131 12.45 -9.01 19.67
CA SER A 131 13.41 -8.66 20.72
C SER A 131 14.01 -7.26 20.55
N ALA A 132 13.87 -6.64 19.39
CA ALA A 132 14.37 -5.30 19.10
C ALA A 132 13.48 -4.20 19.70
N LEU A 133 12.23 -4.50 20.09
CA LEU A 133 11.31 -3.56 20.70
C LEU A 133 11.33 -3.68 22.23
N SER A 134 11.37 -2.53 22.93
CA SER A 134 11.18 -2.49 24.37
C SER A 134 9.72 -2.82 24.75
N ASP A 135 9.50 -3.20 26.03
CA ASP A 135 8.14 -3.45 26.52
C ASP A 135 7.25 -2.19 26.45
N ALA A 136 7.85 -1.00 26.57
CA ALA A 136 7.14 0.26 26.42
C ALA A 136 6.66 0.45 24.96
N ASP A 137 7.52 0.15 23.98
CA ASP A 137 7.18 0.24 22.55
C ASP A 137 6.10 -0.78 22.18
N LYS A 138 6.19 -2.01 22.69
CA LYS A 138 5.17 -3.04 22.50
C LYS A 138 3.81 -2.62 23.08
N LYS A 139 3.81 -1.99 24.25
CA LYS A 139 2.59 -1.45 24.85
C LYS A 139 1.99 -0.31 24.02
N LEU A 140 2.82 0.58 23.49
CA LEU A 140 2.40 1.67 22.62
C LEU A 140 1.82 1.12 21.29
N TYR A 141 2.45 0.10 20.72
CA TYR A 141 2.01 -0.57 19.51
C TYR A 141 0.61 -1.20 19.64
N ARG A 142 0.30 -1.80 20.79
CA ARG A 142 -1.00 -2.45 21.05
C ARG A 142 -2.18 -1.48 21.13
N GLN A 143 -1.97 -0.21 21.41
CA GLN A 143 -3.06 0.76 21.59
C GLN A 143 -3.93 0.91 20.34
N PRO A 144 -3.41 1.19 19.12
CA PRO A 144 -4.23 1.27 17.91
C PRO A 144 -4.84 -0.07 17.52
N VAL A 145 -4.17 -1.19 17.76
CA VAL A 145 -4.66 -2.55 17.49
C VAL A 145 -5.87 -2.88 18.36
N SER A 146 -5.80 -2.58 19.65
CA SER A 146 -6.90 -2.78 20.61
C SER A 146 -8.18 -2.00 20.22
N TYR A 147 -8.03 -0.78 19.72
CA TYR A 147 -9.17 0.02 19.24
C TYR A 147 -9.88 -0.61 18.03
N THR A 148 -9.16 -1.29 17.16
CA THR A 148 -9.72 -1.97 15.99
C THR A 148 -10.55 -3.18 16.40
N HIS A 149 -10.10 -3.95 17.38
CA HIS A 149 -10.83 -5.10 17.91
C HIS A 149 -12.15 -4.71 18.61
N LEU A 150 -12.15 -3.64 19.39
CA LEU A 150 -13.38 -3.16 20.06
C LEU A 150 -14.46 -2.78 19.06
N ARG A 151 -14.12 -2.13 17.96
CA ARG A 151 -15.09 -1.73 16.94
C ARG A 151 -15.65 -2.90 16.11
N ALA A 152 -14.85 -3.94 15.89
CA ALA A 152 -15.33 -5.15 15.19
C ALA A 152 -16.46 -5.83 15.98
N HIS A 153 -16.38 -5.87 17.30
CA HIS A 153 -17.42 -6.42 18.17
C HIS A 153 -18.69 -5.56 18.22
N GLU A 154 -18.59 -4.24 18.11
CA GLU A 154 -19.76 -3.35 18.08
C GLU A 154 -20.58 -3.47 16.79
N THR A 155 -19.97 -3.82 15.67
CA THR A 155 -20.65 -3.99 14.37
C THR A 155 -21.35 -5.35 14.21
N GLU A 156 -21.02 -6.35 15.02
CA GLU A 156 -21.69 -7.67 15.02
C GLU A 156 -22.95 -7.68 15.91
N LEU A 157 -23.24 -6.62 16.66
CA LEU A 157 -24.36 -6.53 17.60
C LEU A 157 -25.58 -5.74 17.08
N HIS A 158 -25.65 -5.43 15.79
CA HIS A 158 -26.79 -4.75 15.15
C HIS A 158 -27.35 -5.50 13.98
#